data_a1800e3488fa7d51c4f014831cd3f792
#
_entry.id   a1800e3488fa7d51c4f014831cd3f792
#
_cell.length_a   1.000
_cell.length_b   1.000
_cell.length_c   1.000
_cell.angle_alpha   90.00
_cell.angle_beta   90.00
_cell.angle_gamma   90.00
#
_symmetry.space_group_name_H-M   'P 1'
#
loop_
_entity.id
_entity.type
_entity.pdbx_description
1 polymer ?
#
loop_
_entity_poly.entity_id
_entity_poly.type
_entity_poly.pdbx_seq_one_letter_code
_entity_poly.pdbx_strand_id
1 'polypeptide(L)'
;PIDKKGVTAYLEKHIDSDKVRTVMNKFLLPGNAETSLTALSWALSEQLQIIIHEPDNHVDVVAAEYQRYLTKTVDTLSAPFQPLYDGDSYWNQSDRSSTYKLDFYEKITHEWVIRNMGKVRWTGRKLICTNHKQIPPRADTDSIDIPDTNPGETVTVAVAFDARGVEGRHDSIWAMVNADGDDCFPGSNATLKVTIIVVNKAFCKDGGNTQ
;
A
#
# COMPACT_ATOMS: atom_id res chain seq x y z
N PRO A 1 -32.08 4.22 -2.23
CA PRO A 1 -30.86 3.48 -2.59
C PRO A 1 -29.74 3.86 -1.63
N ILE A 2 -29.09 2.87 -1.05
CA ILE A 2 -27.94 3.08 -0.18
C ILE A 2 -26.77 3.50 -1.06
N ASP A 3 -26.02 4.52 -0.64
CA ASP A 3 -24.75 4.87 -1.26
C ASP A 3 -23.71 3.79 -0.93
N LYS A 4 -23.61 2.82 -1.82
CA LYS A 4 -22.68 1.69 -1.66
C LYS A 4 -21.21 2.13 -1.56
N LYS A 5 -20.82 3.17 -2.31
CA LYS A 5 -19.45 3.70 -2.24
C LYS A 5 -19.18 4.32 -0.87
N GLY A 6 -20.14 5.08 -0.34
CA GLY A 6 -20.05 5.65 1.00
C GLY A 6 -19.99 4.59 2.08
N VAL A 7 -20.79 3.52 1.99
CA VAL A 7 -20.75 2.39 2.94
C VAL A 7 -19.43 1.65 2.87
N THR A 8 -18.93 1.35 1.66
CA THR A 8 -17.61 0.71 1.50
C THR A 8 -16.50 1.55 2.11
N ALA A 9 -16.43 2.84 1.82
CA ALA A 9 -15.44 3.75 2.38
C ALA A 9 -15.55 3.87 3.92
N TYR A 10 -16.78 3.86 4.45
CA TYR A 10 -17.00 3.85 5.90
C TYR A 10 -16.46 2.57 6.53
N LEU A 11 -16.74 1.41 5.95
CA LEU A 11 -16.27 0.12 6.44
C LEU A 11 -14.74 0.02 6.39
N GLU A 12 -14.10 0.44 5.29
CA GLU A 12 -12.64 0.50 5.16
C GLU A 12 -11.98 1.32 6.27
N LYS A 13 -12.62 2.42 6.64
CA LYS A 13 -12.10 3.32 7.70
C LYS A 13 -12.31 2.78 9.11
N HIS A 14 -13.34 1.97 9.34
CA HIS A 14 -13.76 1.57 10.70
C HIS A 14 -13.51 0.10 11.01
N ILE A 15 -13.21 -0.73 10.00
CA ILE A 15 -12.79 -2.11 10.25
C ILE A 15 -11.34 -2.07 10.78
N ASP A 16 -11.17 -2.63 11.96
CA ASP A 16 -9.86 -2.81 12.58
C ASP A 16 -9.03 -3.79 11.73
N SER A 17 -7.92 -3.31 11.17
CA SER A 17 -7.03 -4.09 10.32
C SER A 17 -6.48 -5.35 11.02
N ASP A 18 -6.32 -5.31 12.36
CA ASP A 18 -5.87 -6.46 13.13
C ASP A 18 -6.96 -7.53 13.23
N LYS A 19 -8.23 -7.14 13.11
CA LYS A 19 -9.37 -8.06 13.09
C LYS A 19 -9.72 -8.59 11.70
N VAL A 20 -9.25 -7.93 10.64
CA VAL A 20 -9.49 -8.37 9.24
C VAL A 20 -9.05 -9.82 9.06
N ARG A 21 -7.87 -10.20 9.57
CA ARG A 21 -7.37 -11.58 9.50
C ARG A 21 -8.31 -12.57 10.18
N THR A 22 -8.90 -12.20 11.31
CA THR A 22 -9.85 -13.04 12.04
C THR A 22 -11.14 -13.23 11.23
N VAL A 23 -11.66 -12.16 10.65
CA VAL A 23 -12.85 -12.20 9.79
C VAL A 23 -12.57 -13.03 8.53
N MET A 24 -11.43 -12.80 7.86
CA MET A 24 -11.03 -13.57 6.68
C MET A 24 -10.94 -15.07 6.97
N ASN A 25 -10.30 -15.45 8.08
CA ASN A 25 -10.20 -16.85 8.49
C ASN A 25 -11.58 -17.47 8.77
N LYS A 26 -12.49 -16.71 9.38
CA LYS A 26 -13.87 -17.16 9.66
C LYS A 26 -14.65 -17.46 8.39
N PHE A 27 -14.41 -16.70 7.33
CA PHE A 27 -15.07 -16.88 6.02
C PHE A 27 -14.21 -17.65 5.01
N LEU A 28 -13.07 -18.22 5.43
CA LEU A 28 -12.10 -18.93 4.57
C LEU A 28 -11.68 -18.12 3.33
N LEU A 29 -11.49 -16.81 3.51
CA LEU A 29 -11.19 -15.88 2.42
C LEU A 29 -9.67 -15.79 2.20
N PRO A 30 -9.16 -16.02 0.97
CA PRO A 30 -7.74 -15.83 0.65
C PRO A 30 -7.41 -14.35 0.45
N GLY A 31 -6.16 -13.95 0.76
CA GLY A 31 -5.66 -12.63 0.41
C GLY A 31 -4.55 -12.09 1.32
N ASN A 32 -3.96 -10.99 0.91
CA ASN A 32 -3.06 -10.19 1.74
C ASN A 32 -3.83 -9.01 2.39
N ALA A 33 -3.27 -8.39 3.43
CA ALA A 33 -4.02 -7.49 4.31
C ALA A 33 -4.64 -6.24 3.62
N GLU A 34 -4.02 -5.68 2.57
CA GLU A 34 -4.50 -4.44 1.94
C GLU A 34 -5.61 -4.68 0.91
N THR A 35 -5.39 -5.60 -0.03
CA THR A 35 -6.40 -5.98 -1.04
C THR A 35 -7.63 -6.60 -0.38
N SER A 36 -7.40 -7.27 0.74
CA SER A 36 -8.45 -7.95 1.51
C SER A 36 -9.38 -7.00 2.24
N LEU A 37 -8.89 -5.86 2.77
CA LEU A 37 -9.75 -4.91 3.47
C LEU A 37 -10.76 -4.28 2.52
N THR A 38 -10.32 -3.80 1.36
CA THR A 38 -11.22 -3.20 0.36
C THR A 38 -12.20 -4.22 -0.21
N ALA A 39 -11.73 -5.43 -0.54
CA ALA A 39 -12.59 -6.50 -1.01
C ALA A 39 -13.62 -6.93 0.04
N LEU A 40 -13.22 -7.03 1.31
CA LEU A 40 -14.11 -7.35 2.42
C LEU A 40 -15.14 -6.24 2.65
N SER A 41 -14.73 -4.98 2.65
CA SER A 41 -15.63 -3.83 2.82
C SER A 41 -16.65 -3.75 1.69
N TRP A 42 -16.23 -4.06 0.46
CA TRP A 42 -17.13 -4.19 -0.68
C TRP A 42 -18.14 -5.32 -0.49
N ALA A 43 -17.68 -6.53 -0.16
CA ALA A 43 -18.54 -7.69 0.02
C ALA A 43 -19.55 -7.49 1.16
N LEU A 44 -19.11 -6.89 2.27
CA LEU A 44 -20.01 -6.54 3.38
C LEU A 44 -21.02 -5.47 2.99
N SER A 45 -20.67 -4.51 2.15
CA SER A 45 -21.62 -3.51 1.65
C SER A 45 -22.68 -4.13 0.73
N GLU A 46 -22.34 -5.15 -0.06
CA GLU A 46 -23.31 -5.92 -0.85
C GLU A 46 -24.27 -6.72 0.04
N GLN A 47 -23.74 -7.41 1.03
CA GLN A 47 -24.55 -8.15 1.99
C GLN A 47 -25.53 -7.22 2.74
N LEU A 48 -25.05 -6.06 3.16
CA LEU A 48 -25.87 -5.06 3.84
C LEU A 48 -27.02 -4.56 2.95
N GLN A 49 -26.77 -4.35 1.66
CA GLN A 49 -27.83 -3.99 0.70
C GLN A 49 -28.93 -5.04 0.60
N ILE A 50 -28.56 -6.32 0.54
CA ILE A 50 -29.54 -7.43 0.51
C ILE A 50 -30.37 -7.42 1.78
N ILE A 51 -29.75 -7.35 2.95
CA ILE A 51 -30.46 -7.34 4.24
C ILE A 51 -31.49 -6.19 4.33
N ILE A 52 -31.14 -5.02 3.78
CA ILE A 52 -32.02 -3.85 3.89
C ILE A 52 -33.15 -3.88 2.86
N HIS A 53 -32.89 -4.32 1.64
CA HIS A 53 -33.88 -4.29 0.54
C HIS A 53 -34.71 -5.56 0.47
N GLU A 54 -34.18 -6.67 0.93
CA GLU A 54 -34.80 -8.00 0.88
C GLU A 54 -34.63 -8.68 2.24
N PRO A 55 -35.30 -8.21 3.31
CA PRO A 55 -35.07 -8.70 4.66
C PRO A 55 -35.38 -10.21 4.85
N ASP A 56 -36.20 -10.78 3.99
CA ASP A 56 -36.51 -12.22 3.98
C ASP A 56 -35.49 -13.04 3.18
N ASN A 57 -34.55 -12.40 2.51
CA ASN A 57 -33.49 -13.07 1.76
C ASN A 57 -32.28 -13.33 2.67
N HIS A 58 -32.13 -14.59 3.08
CA HIS A 58 -31.06 -15.03 3.98
C HIS A 58 -29.81 -15.54 3.23
N VAL A 59 -29.62 -15.17 1.96
CA VAL A 59 -28.45 -15.56 1.18
C VAL A 59 -27.21 -14.84 1.68
N ASP A 60 -26.17 -15.62 2.02
CA ASP A 60 -24.84 -15.10 2.32
C ASP A 60 -24.04 -14.93 1.02
N VAL A 61 -23.74 -13.69 0.66
CA VAL A 61 -22.99 -13.35 -0.56
C VAL A 61 -21.55 -12.91 -0.28
N VAL A 62 -21.15 -12.82 0.99
CA VAL A 62 -19.86 -12.23 1.37
C VAL A 62 -18.68 -12.91 0.69
N ALA A 63 -18.62 -14.25 0.74
CA ALA A 63 -17.52 -15.00 0.13
C ALA A 63 -17.50 -14.86 -1.40
N ALA A 64 -18.68 -14.94 -2.04
CA ALA A 64 -18.81 -14.81 -3.50
C ALA A 64 -18.43 -13.40 -4.00
N GLU A 65 -18.93 -12.35 -3.34
CA GLU A 65 -18.65 -10.98 -3.71
C GLU A 65 -17.18 -10.58 -3.40
N TYR A 66 -16.61 -11.11 -2.34
CA TYR A 66 -15.19 -10.94 -2.04
C TYR A 66 -14.33 -11.52 -3.18
N GLN A 67 -14.57 -12.75 -3.59
CA GLN A 67 -13.85 -13.39 -4.70
C GLN A 67 -14.09 -12.65 -6.02
N ARG A 68 -15.32 -12.24 -6.29
CA ARG A 68 -15.66 -11.45 -7.47
C ARG A 68 -14.91 -10.11 -7.51
N TYR A 69 -14.78 -9.44 -6.37
CA TYR A 69 -14.02 -8.18 -6.29
C TYR A 69 -12.55 -8.41 -6.58
N LEU A 70 -11.92 -9.44 -5.98
CA LEU A 70 -10.53 -9.79 -6.24
C LEU A 70 -10.28 -10.12 -7.72
N THR A 71 -11.15 -10.94 -8.33
CA THR A 71 -11.06 -11.30 -9.74
C THR A 71 -11.23 -10.08 -10.63
N LYS A 72 -12.23 -9.24 -10.38
CA LYS A 72 -12.48 -8.00 -11.14
C LYS A 72 -11.34 -7.00 -11.00
N THR A 73 -10.73 -6.91 -9.80
CA THR A 73 -9.57 -6.05 -9.57
C THR A 73 -8.35 -6.57 -10.30
N VAL A 74 -8.18 -7.90 -10.38
CA VAL A 74 -7.14 -8.53 -11.21
C VAL A 74 -7.38 -8.22 -12.70
N ASP A 75 -8.62 -8.31 -13.18
CA ASP A 75 -8.97 -8.01 -14.57
C ASP A 75 -8.81 -6.51 -14.91
N THR A 76 -9.08 -5.61 -13.97
CA THR A 76 -8.87 -4.16 -14.15
C THR A 76 -7.40 -3.76 -13.93
N LEU A 77 -6.64 -4.51 -13.17
CA LEU A 77 -5.19 -4.35 -13.02
C LEU A 77 -4.41 -5.03 -14.16
N SER A 78 -5.08 -5.82 -14.98
CA SER A 78 -4.52 -6.50 -16.17
C SER A 78 -4.60 -5.67 -17.45
N ALA A 79 -4.64 -4.35 -17.41
CA ALA A 79 -3.95 -3.64 -18.46
C ALA A 79 -2.49 -4.11 -18.38
N PRO A 80 -1.93 -4.75 -19.41
CA PRO A 80 -0.59 -5.29 -19.31
C PRO A 80 0.32 -4.15 -18.90
N PHE A 81 0.95 -4.28 -17.73
CA PHE A 81 1.99 -3.39 -17.29
C PHE A 81 3.01 -3.30 -18.44
N GLN A 82 3.06 -2.16 -19.09
CA GLN A 82 4.04 -1.90 -20.13
C GLN A 82 5.05 -0.92 -19.55
N PRO A 83 6.30 -1.35 -19.35
CA PRO A 83 7.35 -0.42 -19.01
C PRO A 83 7.53 0.60 -20.14
N LEU A 84 7.98 1.80 -19.80
CA LEU A 84 8.24 2.86 -20.77
C LEU A 84 9.21 2.42 -21.87
N TYR A 85 10.19 1.58 -21.54
CA TYR A 85 11.15 1.00 -22.45
C TYR A 85 10.91 -0.50 -22.60
N ASP A 86 10.79 -0.97 -23.83
CA ASP A 86 10.54 -2.39 -24.13
C ASP A 86 11.64 -3.28 -23.53
N GLY A 87 11.22 -4.32 -22.83
CA GLY A 87 12.12 -5.23 -22.14
C GLY A 87 12.75 -4.70 -20.86
N ASP A 88 12.31 -3.55 -20.37
CA ASP A 88 12.72 -3.03 -19.07
C ASP A 88 11.95 -3.71 -17.92
N SER A 89 12.62 -3.95 -16.82
CA SER A 89 12.02 -4.60 -15.67
C SER A 89 12.90 -4.42 -14.43
N TYR A 90 12.29 -4.39 -13.25
CA TYR A 90 13.03 -4.40 -11.99
C TYR A 90 12.41 -5.36 -10.98
N TRP A 91 13.22 -5.73 -10.01
CA TRP A 91 12.79 -6.46 -8.83
C TRP A 91 13.30 -5.76 -7.57
N ASN A 92 12.37 -5.45 -6.68
CA ASN A 92 12.71 -4.97 -5.35
C ASN A 92 13.04 -6.17 -4.46
N GLN A 93 14.32 -6.32 -4.15
CA GLN A 93 14.87 -7.41 -3.35
C GLN A 93 14.98 -7.06 -1.86
N SER A 94 14.37 -5.95 -1.42
CA SER A 94 14.47 -5.50 -0.04
C SER A 94 13.87 -6.55 0.90
N ASP A 95 14.70 -7.20 1.69
CA ASP A 95 14.30 -8.20 2.69
C ASP A 95 13.64 -7.55 3.92
N ARG A 96 13.75 -6.25 4.04
CA ARG A 96 13.20 -5.50 5.17
C ARG A 96 11.75 -5.14 4.93
N SER A 97 10.96 -5.25 5.99
CA SER A 97 9.61 -4.71 6.00
C SER A 97 9.62 -3.24 5.54
N SER A 98 8.76 -2.89 4.62
CA SER A 98 8.50 -1.50 4.25
C SER A 98 7.53 -0.80 5.20
N THR A 99 7.20 -1.44 6.33
CA THR A 99 6.30 -0.92 7.36
C THR A 99 7.04 -0.69 8.67
N TYR A 100 6.97 0.53 9.17
CA TYR A 100 7.63 0.96 10.40
C TYR A 100 6.61 1.50 11.40
N LYS A 101 6.81 1.19 12.69
CA LYS A 101 6.03 1.77 13.78
C LYS A 101 6.95 2.70 14.59
N LEU A 102 6.69 3.99 14.52
CA LEU A 102 7.55 5.04 15.08
C LEU A 102 6.81 5.85 16.15
N ASP A 103 7.58 6.38 17.09
CA ASP A 103 7.11 7.40 18.03
C ASP A 103 7.11 8.80 17.37
N PHE A 104 6.51 9.79 18.00
CA PHE A 104 6.59 11.17 17.56
C PHE A 104 8.05 11.62 17.42
N TYR A 105 8.36 12.28 16.29
CA TYR A 105 9.68 12.81 15.95
C TYR A 105 10.81 11.77 15.83
N GLU A 106 10.47 10.50 15.87
CA GLU A 106 11.43 9.42 15.60
C GLU A 106 11.82 9.43 14.12
N LYS A 107 13.09 9.11 13.83
CA LYS A 107 13.64 9.08 12.48
C LYS A 107 14.07 7.66 12.13
N ILE A 108 13.85 7.30 10.87
CA ILE A 108 14.36 6.03 10.30
C ILE A 108 14.96 6.27 8.93
N THR A 109 15.81 5.35 8.50
CA THR A 109 16.25 5.25 7.11
C THR A 109 15.70 3.96 6.51
N HIS A 110 15.03 4.09 5.38
CA HIS A 110 14.59 2.97 4.57
C HIS A 110 15.53 2.79 3.38
N GLU A 111 15.84 1.54 3.08
CA GLU A 111 16.70 1.18 1.95
C GLU A 111 15.93 0.26 1.00
N TRP A 112 15.94 0.60 -0.29
CA TRP A 112 15.53 -0.30 -1.35
C TRP A 112 16.77 -0.95 -1.97
N VAL A 113 16.72 -2.27 -2.13
CA VAL A 113 17.67 -3.04 -2.90
C VAL A 113 16.99 -3.42 -4.21
N ILE A 114 17.34 -2.75 -5.30
CA ILE A 114 16.63 -2.87 -6.58
C ILE A 114 17.56 -3.50 -7.60
N ARG A 115 17.11 -4.61 -8.20
CA ARG A 115 17.82 -5.29 -9.26
C ARG A 115 17.22 -4.96 -10.62
N ASN A 116 18.07 -4.61 -11.57
CA ASN A 116 17.68 -4.49 -12.97
C ASN A 116 17.47 -5.89 -13.56
N MET A 117 16.23 -6.29 -13.74
CA MET A 117 15.87 -7.59 -14.31
C MET A 117 15.60 -7.54 -15.80
N GLY A 118 15.62 -6.32 -16.37
CA GLY A 118 15.34 -6.07 -17.78
C GLY A 118 16.57 -6.21 -18.67
N LYS A 119 16.40 -5.79 -19.92
CA LYS A 119 17.45 -5.74 -20.96
C LYS A 119 17.98 -4.32 -21.15
N VAL A 120 17.35 -3.32 -20.52
CA VAL A 120 17.65 -1.90 -20.67
C VAL A 120 18.63 -1.47 -19.57
N ARG A 121 19.74 -0.85 -19.97
CA ARG A 121 20.63 -0.19 -19.00
C ARG A 121 19.93 1.04 -18.44
N TRP A 122 19.93 1.18 -17.14
CA TRP A 122 19.42 2.39 -16.47
C TRP A 122 20.48 3.48 -16.49
N THR A 123 20.11 4.66 -16.99
CA THR A 123 21.00 5.81 -17.05
C THR A 123 20.19 7.06 -16.72
N GLY A 124 20.69 7.86 -15.78
CA GLY A 124 20.04 9.12 -15.38
C GLY A 124 18.67 8.92 -14.72
N ARG A 125 18.39 7.76 -14.15
CA ARG A 125 17.12 7.47 -13.48
C ARG A 125 17.10 8.00 -12.06
N LYS A 126 15.88 8.23 -11.57
CA LYS A 126 15.62 8.68 -10.19
C LYS A 126 14.43 7.95 -9.61
N LEU A 127 14.42 7.81 -8.28
CA LEU A 127 13.18 7.58 -7.54
C LEU A 127 12.61 8.94 -7.15
N ILE A 128 11.33 9.16 -7.43
CA ILE A 128 10.60 10.34 -7.00
C ILE A 128 9.45 9.98 -6.08
N CYS A 129 9.23 10.78 -5.04
CA CYS A 129 8.07 10.65 -4.17
C CYS A 129 6.84 11.21 -4.88
N THR A 130 5.87 10.37 -5.22
CA THR A 130 4.68 10.77 -6.00
C THR A 130 3.61 11.45 -5.16
N ASN A 131 3.65 11.25 -3.84
CA ASN A 131 2.67 11.81 -2.90
C ASN A 131 3.29 12.76 -1.85
N HIS A 132 4.40 13.42 -2.19
CA HIS A 132 5.17 14.31 -1.28
C HIS A 132 4.37 15.51 -0.71
N LYS A 133 3.25 15.85 -1.33
CA LYS A 133 2.36 16.95 -0.87
C LYS A 133 1.50 16.56 0.33
N GLN A 134 1.47 15.30 0.70
CA GLN A 134 0.74 14.85 1.87
C GLN A 134 1.47 15.23 3.16
N ILE A 135 0.69 15.41 4.23
CA ILE A 135 1.20 15.76 5.55
C ILE A 135 2.10 14.64 6.10
N PRO A 136 3.12 14.94 6.93
CA PRO A 136 4.12 13.99 7.46
C PRO A 136 3.57 12.63 7.90
N PRO A 137 4.40 11.59 7.93
CA PRO A 137 5.88 11.54 8.01
C PRO A 137 6.53 11.99 6.72
N ARG A 138 7.58 12.79 6.86
CA ARG A 138 8.22 13.43 5.72
C ARG A 138 9.54 12.75 5.38
N ALA A 139 9.72 12.41 4.11
CA ALA A 139 11.03 12.07 3.58
C ALA A 139 11.94 13.30 3.60
N ASP A 140 13.22 13.10 3.82
CA ASP A 140 14.24 14.16 3.79
C ASP A 140 14.48 14.73 2.38
N THR A 141 14.12 13.93 1.36
CA THR A 141 14.17 14.32 -0.05
C THR A 141 12.95 13.80 -0.80
N ASP A 142 12.57 14.47 -1.87
CA ASP A 142 11.51 14.06 -2.78
C ASP A 142 12.05 13.31 -4.01
N SER A 143 13.39 13.26 -4.16
CA SER A 143 14.06 12.65 -5.30
C SER A 143 15.40 12.02 -4.91
N ILE A 144 15.67 10.82 -5.39
CA ILE A 144 16.91 10.07 -5.15
C ILE A 144 17.46 9.62 -6.50
N ASP A 145 18.72 9.98 -6.80
CA ASP A 145 19.37 9.50 -8.02
C ASP A 145 19.66 8.00 -7.92
N ILE A 146 19.34 7.28 -8.99
CA ILE A 146 19.70 5.87 -9.16
C ILE A 146 21.00 5.82 -9.93
N PRO A 147 22.07 5.21 -9.39
CA PRO A 147 23.30 4.98 -10.14
C PRO A 147 23.07 4.27 -11.46
N ASP A 148 23.89 4.54 -12.47
CA ASP A 148 23.87 3.80 -13.72
C ASP A 148 23.94 2.30 -13.45
N THR A 149 22.97 1.53 -13.93
CA THR A 149 22.80 0.12 -13.55
C THR A 149 22.59 -0.73 -14.80
N ASN A 150 23.50 -1.65 -15.04
CA ASN A 150 23.39 -2.57 -16.17
C ASN A 150 22.35 -3.69 -15.91
N PRO A 151 21.83 -4.33 -16.97
CA PRO A 151 21.05 -5.55 -16.84
C PRO A 151 21.71 -6.58 -15.91
N GLY A 152 20.94 -7.09 -14.94
CA GLY A 152 21.40 -8.06 -13.95
C GLY A 152 22.09 -7.47 -12.72
N GLU A 153 22.46 -6.19 -12.73
CA GLU A 153 23.08 -5.52 -11.57
C GLU A 153 22.03 -5.10 -10.52
N THR A 154 22.51 -4.90 -9.32
CA THR A 154 21.70 -4.47 -8.16
C THR A 154 22.23 -3.14 -7.64
N VAL A 155 21.31 -2.23 -7.31
CA VAL A 155 21.61 -0.94 -6.70
C VAL A 155 20.86 -0.81 -5.37
N THR A 156 21.50 -0.17 -4.40
CA THR A 156 20.87 0.20 -3.13
C THR A 156 20.67 1.70 -3.09
N VAL A 157 19.44 2.14 -2.80
CA VAL A 157 19.09 3.55 -2.61
C VAL A 157 18.39 3.71 -1.27
N ALA A 158 18.63 4.82 -0.58
CA ALA A 158 18.15 5.06 0.77
C ALA A 158 17.46 6.41 0.90
N VAL A 159 16.49 6.49 1.80
CA VAL A 159 15.78 7.72 2.18
C VAL A 159 15.53 7.74 3.69
N ALA A 160 15.76 8.88 4.31
CA ALA A 160 15.41 9.08 5.70
C ALA A 160 14.01 9.67 5.85
N PHE A 161 13.28 9.19 6.85
CA PHE A 161 11.95 9.68 7.21
C PHE A 161 11.94 10.25 8.63
N ASP A 162 11.18 11.31 8.83
CA ASP A 162 10.89 11.93 10.13
C ASP A 162 9.40 11.77 10.42
N ALA A 163 9.06 11.05 11.48
CA ALA A 163 7.67 10.73 11.83
C ALA A 163 6.84 11.96 12.17
N ARG A 164 7.48 13.09 12.57
CA ARG A 164 6.78 14.27 13.05
C ARG A 164 5.81 13.97 14.21
N GLY A 165 4.91 14.89 14.53
CA GLY A 165 3.91 14.74 15.58
C GLY A 165 2.50 14.46 15.07
N VAL A 166 2.36 13.74 13.95
CA VAL A 166 1.06 13.43 13.36
C VAL A 166 0.81 11.93 13.48
N GLU A 167 -0.08 11.57 14.39
CA GLU A 167 -0.43 10.18 14.65
C GLU A 167 -1.22 9.57 13.49
N GLY A 168 -1.02 8.28 13.25
CA GLY A 168 -1.76 7.53 12.25
C GLY A 168 -0.87 6.74 11.29
N ARG A 169 -1.51 6.14 10.29
CA ARG A 169 -0.85 5.41 9.21
C ARG A 169 -0.64 6.34 8.01
N HIS A 170 0.58 6.37 7.52
CA HIS A 170 0.99 7.20 6.40
C HIS A 170 1.78 6.36 5.39
N ASP A 171 1.40 6.45 4.12
CA ASP A 171 2.09 5.77 3.03
C ASP A 171 2.90 6.79 2.22
N SER A 172 4.18 6.50 2.01
CA SER A 172 5.05 7.22 1.08
C SER A 172 5.25 6.38 -0.18
N ILE A 173 4.86 6.90 -1.33
CA ILE A 173 4.80 6.19 -2.60
C ILE A 173 5.85 6.77 -3.54
N TRP A 174 6.70 5.88 -4.08
CA TRP A 174 7.81 6.26 -4.93
C TRP A 174 7.70 5.58 -6.30
N ALA A 175 8.09 6.32 -7.33
CA ALA A 175 8.17 5.82 -8.69
C ALA A 175 9.57 6.01 -9.28
N MET A 176 9.98 5.10 -10.15
CA MET A 176 11.22 5.24 -10.90
C MET A 176 10.94 6.03 -12.17
N VAL A 177 11.62 7.16 -12.36
CA VAL A 177 11.49 8.00 -13.55
C VAL A 177 12.79 8.02 -14.33
N ASN A 178 12.68 8.33 -15.65
CA ASN A 178 13.84 8.60 -16.50
C ASN A 178 14.39 10.04 -16.29
N ALA A 179 15.39 10.42 -17.07
CA ALA A 179 16.00 11.74 -17.01
C ALA A 179 15.02 12.88 -17.38
N ASP A 180 13.99 12.58 -18.17
CA ASP A 180 12.95 13.52 -18.60
C ASP A 180 11.81 13.65 -17.59
N GLY A 181 11.79 12.79 -16.56
CA GLY A 181 10.77 12.76 -15.52
C GLY A 181 9.59 11.84 -15.83
N ASP A 182 9.64 11.05 -16.91
CA ASP A 182 8.59 10.10 -17.26
C ASP A 182 8.68 8.84 -16.38
N ASP A 183 7.55 8.33 -15.93
CA ASP A 183 7.48 7.09 -15.17
C ASP A 183 7.97 5.91 -16.03
N CYS A 184 9.04 5.25 -15.59
CA CYS A 184 9.60 4.10 -16.30
C CYS A 184 8.70 2.86 -16.23
N PHE A 185 7.83 2.80 -15.22
CA PHE A 185 6.99 1.63 -14.93
C PHE A 185 5.55 2.05 -14.58
N PRO A 186 4.85 2.72 -15.52
CA PRO A 186 3.52 3.25 -15.28
C PRO A 186 2.54 2.12 -14.92
N GLY A 187 1.78 2.33 -13.85
CA GLY A 187 0.83 1.33 -13.35
C GLY A 187 1.43 0.21 -12.51
N SER A 188 2.75 0.20 -12.27
CA SER A 188 3.38 -0.69 -11.28
C SER A 188 3.07 -0.21 -9.87
N ASN A 189 1.86 -0.42 -9.42
CA ASN A 189 1.47 -0.01 -8.08
C ASN A 189 2.24 -0.77 -7.01
N ALA A 190 2.83 -0.05 -6.07
CA ALA A 190 3.14 -0.49 -4.72
C ALA A 190 4.45 -1.26 -4.46
N THR A 191 5.33 -1.48 -5.40
CA THR A 191 6.62 -2.15 -5.09
C THR A 191 7.63 -1.24 -4.40
N LEU A 192 7.46 0.09 -4.50
CA LEU A 192 8.34 1.11 -3.90
C LEU A 192 7.54 1.99 -2.91
N LYS A 193 6.80 1.35 -2.01
CA LYS A 193 6.01 2.01 -0.98
C LYS A 193 6.64 1.81 0.40
N VAL A 194 6.64 2.85 1.21
CA VAL A 194 7.00 2.80 2.63
C VAL A 194 5.80 3.22 3.45
N THR A 195 5.40 2.37 4.40
CA THR A 195 4.33 2.65 5.34
C THR A 195 4.91 3.03 6.70
N ILE A 196 4.49 4.14 7.25
CA ILE A 196 4.92 4.60 8.57
C ILE A 196 3.68 4.74 9.45
N ILE A 197 3.67 4.01 10.56
CA ILE A 197 2.62 4.08 11.58
C ILE A 197 3.19 4.87 12.73
N VAL A 198 2.70 6.09 12.91
CA VAL A 198 3.13 7.00 13.98
C VAL A 198 2.21 6.84 15.18
N VAL A 199 2.78 6.60 16.35
CA VAL A 199 2.07 6.43 17.61
C VAL A 199 2.69 7.32 18.68
N ASN A 200 1.86 7.92 19.53
CA ASN A 200 2.35 8.64 20.70
C ASN A 200 2.51 7.69 21.89
N LYS A 201 3.74 7.23 22.13
CA LYS A 201 4.03 6.29 23.23
C LYS A 201 3.86 6.93 24.61
N ALA A 202 3.90 8.25 24.72
CA ALA A 202 3.70 8.94 26.01
C ALA A 202 2.29 8.73 26.57
N PHE A 203 1.27 8.63 25.72
CA PHE A 203 -0.10 8.36 26.12
C PHE A 203 -0.42 6.89 26.42
N CYS A 204 0.43 5.97 25.99
CA CYS A 204 0.22 4.53 26.24
C CYS A 204 0.68 4.05 27.62
N LYS A 205 1.34 4.89 28.43
CA LYS A 205 1.91 4.50 29.72
C LYS A 205 1.00 4.69 30.93
N ASP A 206 -0.09 5.44 30.82
CA ASP A 206 -0.95 5.80 31.97
C ASP A 206 -2.24 4.97 32.09
N GLY A 207 -2.37 3.86 31.38
CA GLY A 207 -3.51 2.93 31.45
C GLY A 207 -3.39 1.81 32.51
N GLY A 208 -2.51 1.92 33.50
CA GLY A 208 -2.28 0.83 34.44
C GLY A 208 -1.88 1.31 35.84
N ASN A 209 -2.81 1.87 36.60
CA ASN A 209 -2.94 1.71 38.05
C ASN A 209 -4.02 2.65 38.61
N THR A 210 -5.22 2.14 38.79
CA THR A 210 -6.09 2.60 39.88
C THR A 210 -6.50 1.37 40.66
N GLN A 211 -6.02 1.37 41.88
CA GLN A 211 -6.40 0.45 42.96
C GLN A 211 -7.90 0.50 43.24
#